data_6f335cb7cdd4da4bfb663bb1c28a4710
#
_entry.id   6f335cb7cdd4da4bfb663bb1c28a4710
#
_cell.length_a   1.000
_cell.length_b   1.000
_cell.length_c   1.000
_cell.angle_alpha   90.00
_cell.angle_beta   90.00
_cell.angle_gamma   90.00
#
_symmetry.space_group_name_H-M   'P 1'
#
loop_
_entity.id
_entity.type
_entity.pdbx_description
1 polymer ?
#
loop_
_entity_poly.entity_id
_entity_poly.type
_entity_poly.pdbx_seq_one_letter_code
_entity_poly.pdbx_strand_id
1 'polypeptide(L)'
;MKLYEEFLNKTNSGLRIFVYYLGKECLNKKFKSPFRSDDRRPSCHLYENKNKNGETSYYLQDFGDSRCCGNCFEIAAKVLNLNVNTEFYELLKRIDQDLCLNIIASVNPDIEHCQKIDIVQIKKELSKGRTSSITYFIPVIQDFRVTEKEYWGKYGIDEDTLLRYNVHSLKSVSFTKNDGKVFNVYGSKSIPAFGYFFNEMTGIKVYRPNAENRFLYAGNLPSPYVFGWEQLPAKGEFVFITGGEKDVLSLAAHGYSAIAFNSETAKIPEDKLQELEERFKTIIFLYDADATGIKESNLRVEEYKSKYNVRKLHLPLAGTKVEKDISDYFALGNSAIDFYGLIKDIV
;
A
#
# COMPACT_ATOMS: atom_id res chain seq x y z
N MET A 1 -8.34 -31.17 -4.61
CA MET A 1 -8.50 -29.72 -4.88
C MET A 1 -9.43 -29.16 -3.81
N LYS A 2 -9.07 -28.04 -3.16
CA LYS A 2 -9.96 -27.43 -2.17
C LYS A 2 -11.13 -26.76 -2.87
N LEU A 3 -12.32 -26.76 -2.26
CA LEU A 3 -13.55 -26.25 -2.89
C LEU A 3 -13.38 -24.83 -3.47
N TYR A 4 -12.75 -23.91 -2.73
CA TYR A 4 -12.55 -22.54 -3.18
C TYR A 4 -11.62 -22.41 -4.43
N GLU A 5 -10.70 -23.36 -4.63
CA GLU A 5 -9.83 -23.40 -5.82
C GLU A 5 -10.65 -23.64 -7.10
N GLU A 6 -11.71 -24.44 -7.01
CA GLU A 6 -12.63 -24.66 -8.13
C GLU A 6 -13.38 -23.38 -8.51
N PHE A 7 -13.80 -22.59 -7.51
CA PHE A 7 -14.38 -21.27 -7.75
C PHE A 7 -13.39 -20.34 -8.47
N LEU A 8 -12.16 -20.26 -8.01
CA LEU A 8 -11.14 -19.43 -8.66
C LEU A 8 -10.91 -19.87 -10.11
N ASN A 9 -10.84 -21.17 -10.37
CA ASN A 9 -10.66 -21.71 -11.73
C ASN A 9 -11.81 -21.33 -12.67
N LYS A 10 -13.07 -21.46 -12.21
CA LYS A 10 -14.27 -21.14 -13.02
C LYS A 10 -14.55 -19.63 -13.15
N THR A 11 -13.88 -18.79 -12.33
CA THR A 11 -14.14 -17.35 -12.30
C THR A 11 -12.95 -16.51 -12.76
N ASN A 12 -12.00 -17.10 -13.49
CA ASN A 12 -10.79 -16.43 -13.95
C ASN A 12 -9.99 -15.81 -12.77
N SER A 13 -9.59 -16.66 -11.84
CA SER A 13 -8.87 -16.28 -10.62
C SER A 13 -9.63 -15.27 -9.75
N GLY A 14 -10.97 -15.36 -9.72
CA GLY A 14 -11.85 -14.49 -8.96
C GLY A 14 -12.27 -13.19 -9.66
N LEU A 15 -11.74 -12.89 -10.86
CA LEU A 15 -12.08 -11.65 -11.58
C LEU A 15 -13.57 -11.53 -11.87
N ARG A 16 -14.23 -12.63 -12.27
CA ARG A 16 -15.65 -12.67 -12.56
C ARG A 16 -16.49 -12.37 -11.32
N ILE A 17 -16.02 -12.77 -10.13
CA ILE A 17 -16.65 -12.45 -8.85
C ILE A 17 -16.60 -10.94 -8.60
N PHE A 18 -15.43 -10.31 -8.77
CA PHE A 18 -15.31 -8.85 -8.63
C PHE A 18 -16.25 -8.10 -9.57
N VAL A 19 -16.27 -8.46 -10.84
CA VAL A 19 -17.14 -7.79 -11.83
C VAL A 19 -18.62 -7.96 -11.52
N TYR A 20 -19.03 -9.13 -11.03
CA TYR A 20 -20.42 -9.38 -10.67
C TYR A 20 -20.87 -8.48 -9.50
N TYR A 21 -20.10 -8.45 -8.41
CA TYR A 21 -20.50 -7.75 -7.20
C TYR A 21 -20.19 -6.25 -7.21
N LEU A 22 -19.19 -5.79 -7.98
CA LEU A 22 -18.77 -4.38 -8.03
C LEU A 22 -19.14 -3.67 -9.34
N GLY A 23 -19.64 -4.41 -10.32
CA GLY A 23 -19.87 -3.87 -11.66
C GLY A 23 -18.58 -3.74 -12.50
N LYS A 24 -18.74 -3.41 -13.78
CA LYS A 24 -17.62 -3.27 -14.74
C LYS A 24 -16.68 -2.12 -14.42
N GLU A 25 -17.12 -1.16 -13.64
CA GLU A 25 -16.34 0.00 -13.21
C GLU A 25 -15.10 -0.40 -12.43
N CYS A 26 -15.10 -1.56 -11.75
CA CYS A 26 -13.94 -2.10 -11.05
C CYS A 26 -12.75 -2.40 -11.98
N LEU A 27 -12.97 -2.50 -13.28
CA LEU A 27 -11.92 -2.69 -14.30
C LEU A 27 -11.21 -1.39 -14.69
N ASN A 28 -11.71 -0.24 -14.29
CA ASN A 28 -11.08 1.04 -14.54
C ASN A 28 -9.80 1.17 -13.71
N LYS A 29 -8.86 2.00 -14.18
CA LYS A 29 -7.59 2.26 -13.48
C LYS A 29 -7.82 2.74 -12.04
N LYS A 30 -8.86 3.53 -11.81
CA LYS A 30 -9.39 3.91 -10.50
C LYS A 30 -10.89 4.05 -10.59
N PHE A 31 -11.60 3.65 -9.55
CA PHE A 31 -13.04 3.81 -9.43
C PHE A 31 -13.41 4.21 -8.00
N LYS A 32 -14.64 4.69 -7.80
CA LYS A 32 -15.13 5.08 -6.48
C LYS A 32 -15.38 3.85 -5.62
N SER A 33 -15.15 3.99 -4.32
CA SER A 33 -15.44 2.90 -3.39
C SER A 33 -16.93 2.55 -3.40
N PRO A 34 -17.31 1.30 -3.65
CA PRO A 34 -18.70 0.86 -3.59
C PRO A 34 -19.23 0.78 -2.14
N PHE A 35 -18.34 0.89 -1.16
CA PHE A 35 -18.62 0.74 0.26
C PHE A 35 -18.69 2.07 1.03
N ARG A 36 -18.35 3.19 0.36
CA ARG A 36 -18.29 4.51 0.98
C ARG A 36 -19.04 5.55 0.16
N SER A 37 -20.08 6.13 0.75
CA SER A 37 -20.86 7.21 0.11
C SER A 37 -20.13 8.57 0.06
N ASP A 38 -19.09 8.74 0.89
CA ASP A 38 -18.27 9.95 0.99
C ASP A 38 -17.08 9.97 0.02
N ASP A 39 -16.88 8.91 -0.78
CA ASP A 39 -15.79 8.83 -1.75
C ASP A 39 -16.00 9.82 -2.91
N ARG A 40 -15.50 11.05 -2.73
CA ARG A 40 -15.62 12.13 -3.73
C ARG A 40 -14.70 11.95 -4.93
N ARG A 41 -13.59 11.22 -4.77
CA ARG A 41 -12.58 10.96 -5.82
C ARG A 41 -12.31 9.47 -5.90
N PRO A 42 -12.16 8.89 -7.13
CA PRO A 42 -11.84 7.48 -7.29
C PRO A 42 -10.64 7.04 -6.44
N SER A 43 -10.89 6.20 -5.44
CA SER A 43 -9.91 5.73 -4.46
C SER A 43 -9.63 4.24 -4.54
N CYS A 44 -10.41 3.46 -5.29
CA CYS A 44 -10.23 2.02 -5.43
C CYS A 44 -9.44 1.65 -6.68
N HIS A 45 -8.65 0.57 -6.58
CA HIS A 45 -7.96 -0.04 -7.70
C HIS A 45 -7.95 -1.57 -7.55
N LEU A 46 -8.25 -2.29 -8.63
CA LEU A 46 -8.17 -3.75 -8.69
C LEU A 46 -6.80 -4.15 -9.25
N TYR A 47 -5.94 -4.67 -8.38
CA TYR A 47 -4.61 -5.17 -8.75
C TYR A 47 -4.68 -6.60 -9.28
N GLU A 48 -3.92 -6.89 -10.32
CA GLU A 48 -3.59 -8.24 -10.73
C GLU A 48 -2.17 -8.55 -10.28
N ASN A 49 -2.03 -9.61 -9.51
CA ASN A 49 -0.76 -10.12 -9.03
C ASN A 49 -0.46 -11.44 -9.73
N LYS A 50 0.80 -11.65 -10.11
CA LYS A 50 1.28 -12.94 -10.63
C LYS A 50 2.34 -13.45 -9.68
N ASN A 51 2.17 -14.68 -9.19
CA ASN A 51 3.20 -15.33 -8.38
C ASN A 51 4.34 -15.86 -9.26
N LYS A 52 5.40 -16.37 -8.61
CA LYS A 52 6.58 -16.95 -9.31
C LYS A 52 6.22 -18.13 -10.23
N ASN A 53 5.10 -18.79 -10.00
CA ASN A 53 4.60 -19.92 -10.80
C ASN A 53 3.70 -19.47 -11.96
N GLY A 54 3.52 -18.16 -12.16
CA GLY A 54 2.66 -17.60 -13.21
C GLY A 54 1.16 -17.61 -12.88
N GLU A 55 0.76 -18.03 -11.68
CA GLU A 55 -0.64 -18.00 -11.26
C GLU A 55 -1.08 -16.57 -11.00
N THR A 56 -2.24 -16.22 -11.53
CA THR A 56 -2.82 -14.88 -11.41
C THR A 56 -3.78 -14.83 -10.24
N SER A 57 -3.72 -13.76 -9.46
CA SER A 57 -4.71 -13.42 -8.43
C SER A 57 -5.10 -11.95 -8.54
N TYR A 58 -6.29 -11.61 -8.03
CA TYR A 58 -6.78 -10.23 -8.01
C TYR A 58 -7.02 -9.77 -6.58
N TYR A 59 -6.71 -8.50 -6.31
CA TYR A 59 -6.89 -7.88 -5.01
C TYR A 59 -7.40 -6.45 -5.17
N LEU A 60 -8.49 -6.14 -4.47
CA LEU A 60 -9.02 -4.77 -4.40
C LEU A 60 -8.29 -3.99 -3.32
N GLN A 61 -7.73 -2.84 -3.70
CA GLN A 61 -7.18 -1.86 -2.77
C GLN A 61 -8.05 -0.60 -2.78
N ASP A 62 -8.60 -0.24 -1.63
CA ASP A 62 -9.20 1.08 -1.39
C ASP A 62 -8.20 1.94 -0.61
N PHE A 63 -7.73 3.03 -1.22
CA PHE A 63 -6.75 3.94 -0.60
C PHE A 63 -7.40 4.91 0.42
N GLY A 64 -8.69 4.87 0.59
CA GLY A 64 -9.42 5.66 1.57
C GLY A 64 -9.92 4.87 2.79
N ASP A 65 -9.93 3.53 2.70
CA ASP A 65 -10.35 2.66 3.81
C ASP A 65 -9.83 1.23 3.64
N SER A 66 -8.90 0.82 4.49
CA SER A 66 -8.33 -0.54 4.43
C SER A 66 -9.36 -1.65 4.67
N ARG A 67 -10.43 -1.37 5.41
CA ARG A 67 -11.53 -2.33 5.62
C ARG A 67 -12.29 -2.65 4.33
N CYS A 68 -12.13 -1.83 3.30
CA CYS A 68 -12.71 -2.02 1.97
C CYS A 68 -11.73 -2.71 0.99
N CYS A 69 -10.59 -3.21 1.47
CA CYS A 69 -9.62 -3.98 0.71
C CYS A 69 -9.90 -5.49 0.83
N GLY A 70 -9.45 -6.28 -0.15
CA GLY A 70 -9.54 -7.73 -0.05
C GLY A 70 -9.47 -8.49 -1.36
N ASN A 71 -9.44 -9.82 -1.25
CA ASN A 71 -9.60 -10.74 -2.37
C ASN A 71 -11.08 -10.86 -2.78
N CYS A 72 -11.36 -11.61 -3.82
CA CYS A 72 -12.71 -11.71 -4.38
C CYS A 72 -13.76 -12.26 -3.37
N PHE A 73 -13.37 -13.16 -2.48
CA PHE A 73 -14.28 -13.71 -1.47
C PHE A 73 -14.53 -12.71 -0.34
N GLU A 74 -13.50 -12.01 0.14
CA GLU A 74 -13.63 -10.96 1.16
C GLU A 74 -14.53 -9.82 0.67
N ILE A 75 -14.41 -9.45 -0.59
CA ILE A 75 -15.24 -8.39 -1.19
C ILE A 75 -16.68 -8.87 -1.42
N ALA A 76 -16.88 -10.09 -1.94
CA ALA A 76 -18.22 -10.66 -2.10
C ALA A 76 -18.93 -10.79 -0.74
N ALA A 77 -18.24 -11.28 0.29
CA ALA A 77 -18.78 -11.37 1.65
C ALA A 77 -19.24 -10.00 2.18
N LYS A 78 -18.45 -8.96 1.94
CA LYS A 78 -18.80 -7.59 2.34
C LYS A 78 -20.04 -7.07 1.61
N VAL A 79 -20.17 -7.32 0.31
CA VAL A 79 -21.36 -6.93 -0.48
C VAL A 79 -22.60 -7.67 0.02
N LEU A 80 -22.45 -8.96 0.35
CA LEU A 80 -23.53 -9.82 0.81
C LEU A 80 -23.82 -9.69 2.32
N ASN A 81 -23.04 -8.87 3.04
CA ASN A 81 -23.11 -8.73 4.50
C ASN A 81 -22.93 -10.06 5.24
N LEU A 82 -22.00 -10.90 4.76
CA LEU A 82 -21.61 -12.17 5.37
C LEU A 82 -20.23 -12.04 6.04
N ASN A 83 -20.01 -12.88 7.07
CA ASN A 83 -18.69 -12.97 7.69
C ASN A 83 -17.84 -14.05 6.99
N VAL A 84 -16.78 -13.64 6.30
CA VAL A 84 -15.93 -14.55 5.52
C VAL A 84 -15.29 -15.66 6.36
N ASN A 85 -15.08 -15.45 7.67
CA ASN A 85 -14.41 -16.43 8.53
C ASN A 85 -15.38 -17.48 9.09
N THR A 86 -16.62 -17.11 9.36
CA THR A 86 -17.61 -17.99 9.99
C THR A 86 -18.67 -18.49 9.03
N GLU A 87 -18.92 -17.79 7.92
CA GLU A 87 -19.98 -18.08 6.95
C GLU A 87 -19.44 -18.39 5.54
N PHE A 88 -18.18 -18.85 5.45
CA PHE A 88 -17.50 -19.04 4.17
C PHE A 88 -18.22 -20.03 3.23
N TYR A 89 -18.77 -21.11 3.77
CA TYR A 89 -19.51 -22.08 2.96
C TYR A 89 -20.80 -21.50 2.40
N GLU A 90 -21.52 -20.69 3.17
CA GLU A 90 -22.72 -19.98 2.72
C GLU A 90 -22.38 -18.93 1.66
N LEU A 91 -21.27 -18.21 1.83
CA LEU A 91 -20.73 -17.31 0.81
C LEU A 91 -20.47 -18.06 -0.52
N LEU A 92 -19.84 -19.24 -0.47
CA LEU A 92 -19.58 -20.04 -1.67
C LEU A 92 -20.87 -20.48 -2.36
N LYS A 93 -21.89 -20.93 -1.60
CA LYS A 93 -23.21 -21.26 -2.15
C LYS A 93 -23.84 -20.07 -2.87
N ARG A 94 -23.78 -18.90 -2.25
CA ARG A 94 -24.32 -17.68 -2.84
C ARG A 94 -23.60 -17.29 -4.13
N ILE A 95 -22.26 -17.34 -4.15
CA ILE A 95 -21.46 -17.08 -5.36
C ILE A 95 -21.77 -18.12 -6.46
N ASP A 96 -21.95 -19.40 -6.10
CA ASP A 96 -22.30 -20.46 -7.05
C ASP A 96 -23.65 -20.19 -7.72
N GLN A 97 -24.64 -19.82 -6.93
CA GLN A 97 -25.97 -19.45 -7.39
C GLN A 97 -25.94 -18.20 -8.29
N ASP A 98 -25.36 -17.11 -7.79
CA ASP A 98 -25.34 -15.79 -8.46
C ASP A 98 -24.58 -15.83 -9.80
N LEU A 99 -23.52 -16.62 -9.90
CA LEU A 99 -22.70 -16.76 -11.11
C LEU A 99 -23.00 -18.01 -11.94
N CYS A 100 -23.96 -18.85 -11.52
CA CYS A 100 -24.35 -20.09 -12.16
C CYS A 100 -23.16 -21.01 -12.46
N LEU A 101 -22.28 -21.23 -11.48
CA LEU A 101 -21.05 -21.98 -11.69
C LEU A 101 -21.25 -23.50 -11.69
N ASN A 102 -22.32 -23.98 -11.08
CA ASN A 102 -22.65 -25.41 -10.92
C ASN A 102 -21.50 -26.21 -10.28
N ILE A 103 -20.98 -25.70 -9.16
CA ILE A 103 -19.88 -26.31 -8.38
C ILE A 103 -20.48 -27.12 -7.23
N ILE A 104 -21.49 -26.55 -6.55
CA ILE A 104 -22.13 -27.16 -5.38
C ILE A 104 -23.42 -27.82 -5.83
N ALA A 105 -23.48 -29.16 -5.82
CA ALA A 105 -24.59 -29.96 -6.36
C ALA A 105 -25.97 -29.68 -5.75
N SER A 106 -26.04 -29.04 -4.56
CA SER A 106 -27.30 -28.71 -3.88
C SER A 106 -27.84 -27.32 -4.22
N VAL A 107 -27.16 -26.56 -5.07
CA VAL A 107 -27.55 -25.20 -5.46
C VAL A 107 -28.30 -25.24 -6.80
N ASN A 108 -29.58 -24.85 -6.80
CA ASN A 108 -30.31 -24.60 -8.04
C ASN A 108 -29.91 -23.22 -8.59
N PRO A 109 -29.35 -23.15 -9.80
CA PRO A 109 -29.00 -21.85 -10.39
C PRO A 109 -30.28 -21.06 -10.68
N ASP A 110 -30.27 -19.79 -10.30
CA ASP A 110 -31.30 -18.84 -10.68
C ASP A 110 -31.02 -18.37 -12.12
N ILE A 111 -31.58 -19.09 -13.08
CA ILE A 111 -31.31 -18.93 -14.52
C ILE A 111 -31.77 -17.56 -15.03
N GLU A 112 -32.74 -16.91 -14.38
CA GLU A 112 -33.21 -15.57 -14.77
C GLU A 112 -32.23 -14.46 -14.45
N HIS A 113 -31.37 -14.62 -13.42
CA HIS A 113 -30.36 -13.65 -12.98
C HIS A 113 -28.94 -13.97 -13.44
N CYS A 114 -28.75 -15.04 -14.22
CA CYS A 114 -27.45 -15.50 -14.68
C CYS A 114 -26.81 -14.50 -15.69
N GLN A 115 -25.98 -13.59 -15.22
CA GLN A 115 -25.26 -12.66 -16.10
C GLN A 115 -24.14 -13.39 -16.85
N LYS A 116 -24.23 -13.45 -18.18
CA LYS A 116 -23.12 -13.92 -19.04
C LYS A 116 -22.01 -12.88 -19.06
N ILE A 117 -21.01 -13.06 -18.20
CA ILE A 117 -19.82 -12.21 -18.17
C ILE A 117 -18.77 -12.82 -19.10
N ASP A 118 -18.45 -12.13 -20.19
CA ASP A 118 -17.45 -12.58 -21.16
C ASP A 118 -16.03 -12.33 -20.61
N ILE A 119 -15.35 -13.42 -20.24
CA ILE A 119 -13.99 -13.38 -19.68
C ILE A 119 -12.97 -12.78 -20.65
N VAL A 120 -13.15 -12.97 -21.97
CA VAL A 120 -12.23 -12.44 -22.99
C VAL A 120 -12.36 -10.92 -23.07
N GLN A 121 -13.58 -10.40 -23.03
CA GLN A 121 -13.85 -8.98 -22.99
C GLN A 121 -13.34 -8.36 -21.68
N ILE A 122 -13.53 -9.01 -20.54
CA ILE A 122 -13.01 -8.59 -19.23
C ILE A 122 -11.48 -8.46 -19.26
N LYS A 123 -10.76 -9.47 -19.78
CA LYS A 123 -9.30 -9.40 -19.92
C LYS A 123 -8.85 -8.29 -20.85
N LYS A 124 -9.58 -8.04 -21.94
CA LYS A 124 -9.28 -6.96 -22.89
C LYS A 124 -9.52 -5.57 -22.28
N GLU A 125 -10.56 -5.39 -21.47
CA GLU A 125 -10.85 -4.15 -20.74
C GLU A 125 -9.79 -3.88 -19.67
N LEU A 126 -9.40 -4.88 -18.88
CA LEU A 126 -8.28 -4.78 -17.93
C LEU A 126 -6.95 -4.44 -18.61
N SER A 127 -6.65 -5.05 -19.76
CA SER A 127 -5.40 -4.76 -20.49
C SER A 127 -5.36 -3.36 -21.06
N LYS A 128 -6.51 -2.77 -21.44
CA LYS A 128 -6.60 -1.38 -21.91
C LYS A 128 -6.41 -0.36 -20.78
N GLY A 129 -6.79 -0.69 -19.54
CA GLY A 129 -6.69 0.19 -18.36
C GLY A 129 -5.34 0.15 -17.67
N ARG A 130 -4.46 -0.81 -18.03
CA ARG A 130 -3.14 -0.93 -17.41
C ARG A 130 -2.15 0.05 -18.03
N THR A 131 -1.62 0.94 -17.21
CA THR A 131 -0.26 1.44 -17.43
C THR A 131 0.63 0.20 -17.42
N SER A 132 1.31 -0.06 -18.56
CA SER A 132 2.31 -1.13 -18.68
C SER A 132 3.22 -1.09 -17.46
N SER A 133 3.38 -2.22 -16.76
CA SER A 133 4.28 -2.29 -15.62
C SER A 133 5.69 -2.01 -16.13
N ILE A 134 6.42 -1.20 -15.37
CA ILE A 134 7.82 -0.90 -15.68
C ILE A 134 8.63 -2.09 -15.18
N THR A 135 9.32 -2.79 -16.10
CA THR A 135 10.06 -4.01 -15.78
C THR A 135 11.54 -3.78 -15.55
N TYR A 136 12.09 -2.76 -16.19
CA TYR A 136 13.52 -2.46 -16.13
C TYR A 136 13.76 -0.96 -16.01
N PHE A 137 14.83 -0.58 -15.33
CA PHE A 137 15.23 0.80 -15.17
C PHE A 137 16.76 0.97 -15.22
N ILE A 138 17.23 2.10 -15.71
CA ILE A 138 18.65 2.50 -15.68
C ILE A 138 18.72 3.88 -15.00
N PRO A 139 19.20 3.95 -13.74
CA PRO A 139 19.34 5.21 -13.03
C PRO A 139 20.68 5.87 -13.40
N VAL A 140 20.69 7.19 -13.45
CA VAL A 140 21.90 8.01 -13.44
C VAL A 140 21.89 8.79 -12.12
N ILE A 141 22.64 8.30 -11.15
CA ILE A 141 22.79 8.91 -9.83
C ILE A 141 23.71 10.14 -9.96
N GLN A 142 23.50 11.12 -9.11
CA GLN A 142 24.34 12.31 -8.96
C GLN A 142 24.45 12.68 -7.49
N ASP A 143 25.41 13.55 -7.17
CA ASP A 143 25.50 14.15 -5.84
C ASP A 143 24.26 15.00 -5.56
N PHE A 144 23.85 15.06 -4.30
CA PHE A 144 22.74 15.91 -3.87
C PHE A 144 23.05 17.38 -4.14
N ARG A 145 22.20 18.06 -4.88
CA ARG A 145 22.28 19.49 -5.12
C ARG A 145 22.02 20.25 -3.82
N VAL A 146 22.54 21.48 -3.72
CA VAL A 146 22.27 22.34 -2.55
C VAL A 146 20.76 22.47 -2.27
N THR A 147 19.96 22.71 -3.31
CA THR A 147 18.50 22.83 -3.17
C THR A 147 17.81 21.54 -2.74
N GLU A 148 18.39 20.38 -3.03
CA GLU A 148 17.89 19.07 -2.57
C GLU A 148 18.28 18.82 -1.11
N LYS A 149 19.48 19.22 -0.69
CA LYS A 149 19.89 19.20 0.72
C LYS A 149 19.03 20.14 1.56
N GLU A 150 18.71 21.34 1.05
CA GLU A 150 17.77 22.27 1.69
C GLU A 150 16.35 21.68 1.79
N TYR A 151 15.90 20.98 0.74
CA TYR A 151 14.58 20.30 0.74
C TYR A 151 14.49 19.25 1.84
N TRP A 152 15.48 18.38 1.97
CA TRP A 152 15.52 17.33 2.98
C TRP A 152 15.81 17.88 4.38
N GLY A 153 16.67 18.90 4.47
CA GLY A 153 17.02 19.58 5.72
C GLY A 153 15.84 20.23 6.44
N LYS A 154 14.77 20.62 5.72
CA LYS A 154 13.51 21.09 6.33
C LYS A 154 12.89 20.06 7.27
N TYR A 155 13.11 18.78 7.01
CA TYR A 155 12.55 17.65 7.76
C TYR A 155 13.59 17.04 8.72
N GLY A 156 14.73 17.73 8.93
CA GLY A 156 15.86 17.24 9.71
C GLY A 156 16.67 16.14 9.04
N ILE A 157 16.40 15.82 7.79
CA ILE A 157 17.02 14.70 7.06
C ILE A 157 18.31 15.19 6.41
N ASP A 158 19.43 14.64 6.83
CA ASP A 158 20.76 14.88 6.26
C ASP A 158 21.12 13.87 5.17
N GLU A 159 22.24 14.11 4.50
CA GLU A 159 22.74 13.25 3.42
C GLU A 159 23.12 11.85 3.93
N ASP A 160 23.71 11.76 5.12
CA ASP A 160 24.12 10.50 5.73
C ASP A 160 22.89 9.60 6.00
N THR A 161 21.81 10.19 6.48
CA THR A 161 20.52 9.48 6.64
C THR A 161 19.99 9.00 5.31
N LEU A 162 19.99 9.84 4.27
CA LEU A 162 19.52 9.44 2.93
C LEU A 162 20.33 8.25 2.40
N LEU A 163 21.66 8.32 2.44
CA LEU A 163 22.55 7.25 1.95
C LEU A 163 22.41 5.96 2.76
N ARG A 164 22.29 6.06 4.09
CA ARG A 164 22.03 4.89 4.96
C ARG A 164 20.75 4.13 4.58
N TYR A 165 19.75 4.82 4.06
CA TYR A 165 18.49 4.25 3.60
C TYR A 165 18.45 4.00 2.09
N ASN A 166 19.60 3.99 1.41
CA ASN A 166 19.73 3.81 -0.04
C ASN A 166 18.86 4.80 -0.85
N VAL A 167 18.82 6.06 -0.40
CA VAL A 167 18.14 7.14 -1.11
C VAL A 167 19.18 8.02 -1.79
N HIS A 168 19.03 8.18 -3.10
CA HIS A 168 19.99 8.92 -3.92
C HIS A 168 19.31 9.99 -4.77
N SER A 169 20.03 11.10 -5.05
CA SER A 169 19.60 12.06 -6.05
C SER A 169 19.76 11.48 -7.46
N LEU A 170 18.76 11.66 -8.31
CA LEU A 170 18.77 11.17 -9.67
C LEU A 170 18.93 12.34 -10.67
N LYS A 171 19.97 12.27 -11.49
CA LYS A 171 20.07 13.11 -12.69
C LYS A 171 19.01 12.72 -13.70
N SER A 172 18.84 11.42 -13.92
CA SER A 172 17.80 10.83 -14.76
C SER A 172 17.56 9.36 -14.42
N VAL A 173 16.45 8.83 -14.86
CA VAL A 173 16.19 7.40 -14.90
C VAL A 173 15.43 7.04 -16.18
N SER A 174 15.92 6.02 -16.89
CA SER A 174 15.25 5.45 -18.06
C SER A 174 14.43 4.25 -17.59
N PHE A 175 13.18 4.20 -17.98
CA PHE A 175 12.26 3.11 -17.66
C PHE A 175 11.87 2.38 -18.93
N THR A 176 11.95 1.06 -18.90
CA THR A 176 11.44 0.18 -19.95
C THR A 176 10.15 -0.49 -19.48
N LYS A 177 9.10 -0.35 -20.27
CA LYS A 177 7.79 -0.96 -20.00
C LYS A 177 7.73 -2.39 -20.53
N ASN A 178 6.74 -3.18 -20.10
CA ASN A 178 6.51 -4.55 -20.58
C ASN A 178 6.29 -4.64 -22.10
N ASP A 179 5.80 -3.55 -22.72
CA ASP A 179 5.61 -3.46 -24.18
C ASP A 179 6.89 -3.03 -24.93
N GLY A 180 8.03 -2.94 -24.23
CA GLY A 180 9.33 -2.53 -24.79
C GLY A 180 9.49 -1.01 -24.92
N LYS A 181 8.48 -0.20 -24.65
CA LYS A 181 8.58 1.26 -24.73
C LYS A 181 9.48 1.79 -23.62
N VAL A 182 10.36 2.70 -24.01
CA VAL A 182 11.27 3.40 -23.10
C VAL A 182 10.79 4.83 -22.89
N PHE A 183 10.82 5.30 -21.65
CA PHE A 183 10.64 6.72 -21.34
C PHE A 183 11.63 7.15 -20.26
N ASN A 184 11.99 8.43 -20.27
CA ASN A 184 12.98 8.99 -19.37
C ASN A 184 12.33 9.98 -18.40
N VAL A 185 12.83 9.97 -17.18
CA VAL A 185 12.51 10.94 -16.14
C VAL A 185 13.79 11.66 -15.76
N TYR A 186 13.75 12.98 -15.75
CA TYR A 186 14.90 13.82 -15.43
C TYR A 186 14.67 14.56 -14.12
N GLY A 187 15.69 14.57 -13.25
CA GLY A 187 15.73 15.40 -12.08
C GLY A 187 16.22 16.81 -12.44
N SER A 188 15.48 17.84 -12.01
CA SER A 188 15.84 19.25 -12.20
C SER A 188 15.76 20.03 -10.89
N LYS A 189 16.16 21.31 -10.88
CA LYS A 189 15.97 22.18 -9.71
C LYS A 189 14.51 22.32 -9.29
N SER A 190 13.62 22.49 -10.28
CA SER A 190 12.17 22.69 -10.03
C SER A 190 11.45 21.39 -9.74
N ILE A 191 11.89 20.28 -10.33
CA ILE A 191 11.31 18.94 -10.15
C ILE A 191 12.46 17.97 -9.81
N PRO A 192 12.91 17.94 -8.54
CA PRO A 192 13.92 16.99 -8.12
C PRO A 192 13.38 15.55 -8.22
N ALA A 193 14.30 14.60 -8.40
CA ALA A 193 13.97 13.19 -8.46
C ALA A 193 14.91 12.42 -7.51
N PHE A 194 14.31 11.65 -6.61
CA PHE A 194 15.01 10.85 -5.63
C PHE A 194 14.68 9.36 -5.86
N GLY A 195 15.69 8.51 -5.87
CA GLY A 195 15.54 7.06 -5.97
C GLY A 195 15.68 6.41 -4.62
N TYR A 196 14.63 5.73 -4.15
CA TYR A 196 14.69 4.79 -3.04
C TYR A 196 15.00 3.42 -3.62
N PHE A 197 16.19 2.89 -3.32
CA PHE A 197 16.64 1.64 -3.88
C PHE A 197 16.41 0.47 -2.93
N PHE A 198 16.07 -0.69 -3.49
CA PHE A 198 15.77 -1.92 -2.78
C PHE A 198 16.52 -3.09 -3.41
N ASN A 199 16.70 -4.18 -2.64
CA ASN A 199 17.22 -5.45 -3.10
C ASN A 199 18.51 -5.27 -3.94
N GLU A 200 19.57 -4.74 -3.32
CA GLU A 200 20.85 -4.49 -3.98
C GLU A 200 20.71 -3.63 -5.25
N MET A 201 19.90 -2.60 -5.17
CA MET A 201 19.60 -1.65 -6.26
C MET A 201 18.88 -2.25 -7.48
N THR A 202 18.32 -3.46 -7.37
CA THR A 202 17.52 -4.06 -8.46
C THR A 202 16.06 -3.61 -8.47
N GLY A 203 15.59 -2.98 -7.40
CA GLY A 203 14.29 -2.33 -7.29
C GLY A 203 14.41 -0.85 -7.01
N ILE A 204 13.51 -0.04 -7.55
CA ILE A 204 13.48 1.41 -7.33
C ILE A 204 12.05 1.94 -7.16
N LYS A 205 11.86 2.81 -6.16
CA LYS A 205 10.75 3.77 -6.09
C LYS A 205 11.33 5.15 -6.35
N VAL A 206 10.89 5.83 -7.38
CA VAL A 206 11.29 7.21 -7.67
C VAL A 206 10.28 8.17 -7.07
N TYR A 207 10.76 9.10 -6.24
CA TYR A 207 9.99 10.17 -5.63
C TYR A 207 10.30 11.51 -6.28
N ARG A 208 9.26 12.20 -6.70
CA ARG A 208 9.33 13.50 -7.36
C ARG A 208 8.34 14.46 -6.69
N PRO A 209 8.74 15.15 -5.61
CA PRO A 209 7.81 15.90 -4.75
C PRO A 209 6.96 16.94 -5.49
N ASN A 210 7.52 17.57 -6.52
CA ASN A 210 6.90 18.67 -7.26
C ASN A 210 6.28 18.23 -8.60
N ALA A 211 6.22 16.93 -8.90
CA ALA A 211 5.63 16.42 -10.13
C ALA A 211 4.16 16.00 -9.93
N GLU A 212 3.36 16.06 -10.98
CA GLU A 212 1.99 15.54 -10.98
C GLU A 212 1.97 14.04 -10.63
N ASN A 213 2.81 13.24 -11.29
CA ASN A 213 3.05 11.84 -10.93
C ASN A 213 4.25 11.78 -9.98
N ARG A 214 3.97 11.85 -8.68
CA ARG A 214 5.00 11.93 -7.64
C ARG A 214 5.80 10.65 -7.47
N PHE A 215 5.23 9.49 -7.78
CA PHE A 215 5.84 8.18 -7.54
C PHE A 215 5.85 7.32 -8.80
N LEU A 216 7.00 6.68 -9.06
CA LEU A 216 7.16 5.67 -10.08
C LEU A 216 7.87 4.46 -9.46
N TYR A 217 7.53 3.26 -9.94
CA TYR A 217 8.05 2.01 -9.40
C TYR A 217 8.58 1.14 -10.51
N ALA A 218 9.74 0.49 -10.29
CA ALA A 218 10.33 -0.43 -11.27
C ALA A 218 11.21 -1.49 -10.60
N GLY A 219 11.45 -2.57 -11.33
CA GLY A 219 12.37 -3.64 -10.93
C GLY A 219 11.86 -4.50 -9.77
N ASN A 220 12.79 -5.06 -9.02
CA ASN A 220 12.53 -6.02 -7.95
C ASN A 220 12.27 -5.31 -6.62
N LEU A 221 11.03 -4.88 -6.39
CA LEU A 221 10.61 -4.29 -5.12
C LEU A 221 10.28 -5.38 -4.09
N PRO A 222 10.46 -5.10 -2.78
CA PRO A 222 10.09 -6.07 -1.74
C PRO A 222 8.59 -6.37 -1.76
N SER A 223 8.24 -7.62 -1.46
CA SER A 223 6.86 -8.06 -1.31
C SER A 223 6.73 -8.90 -0.03
N PRO A 224 6.08 -8.40 1.02
CA PRO A 224 5.41 -7.09 1.12
C PRO A 224 6.37 -5.90 0.99
N TYR A 225 5.85 -4.77 0.49
CA TYR A 225 6.63 -3.54 0.45
C TYR A 225 6.82 -3.02 1.87
N VAL A 226 8.08 -2.92 2.29
CA VAL A 226 8.48 -2.33 3.57
C VAL A 226 9.73 -1.50 3.35
N PHE A 227 9.70 -0.24 3.78
CA PHE A 227 10.86 0.65 3.79
C PHE A 227 11.39 0.82 5.21
N GLY A 228 12.71 0.85 5.38
CA GLY A 228 13.38 1.03 6.67
C GLY A 228 13.59 -0.25 7.47
N TRP A 229 13.19 -1.41 6.96
CA TRP A 229 13.29 -2.69 7.68
C TRP A 229 14.73 -3.13 7.97
N GLU A 230 15.61 -2.98 6.98
CA GLU A 230 17.02 -3.37 7.07
C GLU A 230 17.83 -2.46 8.01
N GLN A 231 17.35 -1.25 8.26
CA GLN A 231 17.98 -0.28 9.14
C GLN A 231 17.55 -0.38 10.59
N LEU A 232 16.57 -1.23 10.90
CA LEU A 232 16.10 -1.42 12.26
C LEU A 232 17.19 -2.10 13.13
N PRO A 233 17.42 -1.65 14.37
CA PRO A 233 18.31 -2.33 15.32
C PRO A 233 17.73 -3.70 15.70
N ALA A 234 18.59 -4.61 16.16
CA ALA A 234 18.18 -5.95 16.62
C ALA A 234 17.18 -5.90 17.77
N LYS A 235 17.25 -4.90 18.65
CA LYS A 235 16.34 -4.65 19.79
C LYS A 235 16.16 -3.17 20.04
N GLY A 236 15.01 -2.77 20.58
CA GLY A 236 14.69 -1.41 20.98
C GLY A 236 13.51 -1.31 21.92
N GLU A 237 13.27 -0.13 22.48
CA GLU A 237 12.11 0.13 23.35
C GLU A 237 10.83 0.23 22.50
N PHE A 238 10.88 0.97 21.39
CA PHE A 238 9.73 1.12 20.50
C PHE A 238 10.17 1.27 19.04
N VAL A 239 9.25 0.95 18.14
CA VAL A 239 9.37 1.15 16.70
C VAL A 239 8.11 1.82 16.17
N PHE A 240 8.29 2.76 15.24
CA PHE A 240 7.17 3.43 14.59
C PHE A 240 6.81 2.76 13.26
N ILE A 241 5.51 2.63 13.00
CA ILE A 241 4.97 2.30 11.68
C ILE A 241 4.30 3.57 11.16
N THR A 242 4.83 4.15 10.07
CA THR A 242 4.43 5.44 9.51
C THR A 242 3.70 5.31 8.18
N GLY A 243 3.16 6.44 7.69
CA GLY A 243 2.44 6.53 6.42
C GLY A 243 3.34 6.50 5.17
N GLY A 244 4.64 6.84 5.30
CA GLY A 244 5.52 6.94 4.14
C GLY A 244 7.01 6.99 4.45
N GLU A 245 7.82 6.89 3.39
CA GLU A 245 9.28 6.81 3.48
C GLU A 245 9.91 8.10 4.02
N LYS A 246 9.33 9.27 3.69
CA LYS A 246 9.82 10.57 4.19
C LYS A 246 9.76 10.61 5.72
N ASP A 247 8.71 10.05 6.29
CA ASP A 247 8.49 10.01 7.74
C ASP A 247 9.50 9.09 8.43
N VAL A 248 9.77 7.93 7.82
CA VAL A 248 10.83 7.01 8.29
C VAL A 248 12.17 7.71 8.30
N LEU A 249 12.54 8.42 7.23
CA LEU A 249 13.80 9.16 7.14
C LEU A 249 13.87 10.28 8.18
N SER A 250 12.78 11.02 8.37
CA SER A 250 12.73 12.10 9.35
C SER A 250 12.88 11.58 10.78
N LEU A 251 12.16 10.50 11.13
CA LEU A 251 12.33 9.83 12.42
C LEU A 251 13.75 9.30 12.63
N ALA A 252 14.33 8.67 11.61
CA ALA A 252 15.68 8.13 11.66
C ALA A 252 16.74 9.22 11.87
N ALA A 253 16.58 10.38 11.23
CA ALA A 253 17.44 11.55 11.43
C ALA A 253 17.35 12.12 12.86
N HIS A 254 16.22 11.91 13.54
CA HIS A 254 16.02 12.30 14.93
C HIS A 254 16.28 11.17 15.94
N GLY A 255 16.89 10.04 15.50
CA GLY A 255 17.32 8.93 16.36
C GLY A 255 16.25 7.90 16.70
N TYR A 256 15.13 7.86 15.96
CA TYR A 256 14.04 6.93 16.18
C TYR A 256 14.02 5.79 15.14
N SER A 257 13.64 4.59 15.58
CA SER A 257 13.44 3.43 14.71
C SER A 257 12.07 3.48 14.07
N ALA A 258 12.01 3.41 12.74
CA ALA A 258 10.74 3.47 12.03
C ALA A 258 10.77 2.64 10.74
N ILE A 259 9.58 2.19 10.33
CA ILE A 259 9.32 1.57 9.02
C ILE A 259 8.07 2.16 8.40
N ALA A 260 7.92 1.99 7.09
CA ALA A 260 6.68 2.27 6.39
C ALA A 260 6.32 1.14 5.42
N PHE A 261 5.04 0.78 5.40
CA PHE A 261 4.46 -0.01 4.32
C PHE A 261 4.09 0.91 3.14
N ASN A 262 3.57 0.34 2.05
CA ASN A 262 3.29 1.13 0.84
C ASN A 262 2.23 2.24 1.03
N SER A 263 1.39 2.14 2.05
CA SER A 263 0.41 3.15 2.48
C SER A 263 -0.12 2.82 3.87
N GLU A 264 -0.76 3.78 4.55
CA GLU A 264 -1.44 3.58 5.85
C GLU A 264 -2.55 2.53 5.78
N THR A 265 -3.19 2.39 4.61
CA THR A 265 -4.25 1.40 4.36
C THR A 265 -3.71 0.02 3.95
N ALA A 266 -2.39 -0.15 3.80
CA ALA A 266 -1.80 -1.42 3.46
C ALA A 266 -2.01 -2.45 4.59
N LYS A 267 -2.34 -3.69 4.22
CA LYS A 267 -2.42 -4.79 5.18
C LYS A 267 -1.01 -5.10 5.68
N ILE A 268 -0.85 -5.14 7.00
CA ILE A 268 0.42 -5.50 7.63
C ILE A 268 0.47 -7.03 7.76
N PRO A 269 1.48 -7.72 7.21
CA PRO A 269 1.64 -9.15 7.36
C PRO A 269 1.88 -9.53 8.83
N GLU A 270 1.26 -10.61 9.29
CA GLU A 270 1.32 -11.04 10.69
C GLU A 270 2.74 -11.46 11.11
N ASP A 271 3.49 -12.10 10.19
CA ASP A 271 4.90 -12.44 10.39
C ASP A 271 5.77 -11.20 10.66
N LYS A 272 5.47 -10.07 10.02
CA LYS A 272 6.19 -8.82 10.26
C LYS A 272 5.87 -8.21 11.63
N LEU A 273 4.62 -8.28 12.07
CA LEU A 273 4.26 -7.83 13.41
C LEU A 273 4.91 -8.69 14.51
N GLN A 274 4.92 -10.00 14.32
CA GLN A 274 5.58 -10.93 15.24
C GLN A 274 7.09 -10.65 15.33
N GLU A 275 7.77 -10.46 14.20
CA GLU A 275 9.20 -10.11 14.17
C GLU A 275 9.48 -8.75 14.84
N LEU A 276 8.59 -7.77 14.70
CA LEU A 276 8.72 -6.48 15.41
C LEU A 276 8.54 -6.65 16.92
N GLU A 277 7.58 -7.45 17.38
CA GLU A 277 7.36 -7.71 18.81
C GLU A 277 8.56 -8.43 19.47
N GLU A 278 9.23 -9.33 18.74
CA GLU A 278 10.45 -9.99 19.21
C GLU A 278 11.64 -9.02 19.39
N ARG A 279 11.61 -7.88 18.66
CA ARG A 279 12.69 -6.88 18.62
C ARG A 279 12.40 -5.66 19.48
N PHE A 280 11.14 -5.27 19.62
CA PHE A 280 10.73 -4.02 20.27
C PHE A 280 9.68 -4.26 21.33
N LYS A 281 9.76 -3.52 22.45
CA LYS A 281 8.77 -3.65 23.53
C LYS A 281 7.40 -3.09 23.15
N THR A 282 7.37 -2.06 22.28
CA THR A 282 6.13 -1.40 21.85
C THR A 282 6.19 -1.06 20.37
N ILE A 283 5.14 -1.38 19.65
CA ILE A 283 4.92 -0.96 18.24
C ILE A 283 3.97 0.22 18.25
N ILE A 284 4.36 1.34 17.64
CA ILE A 284 3.57 2.58 17.66
C ILE A 284 3.13 2.94 16.23
N PHE A 285 1.83 2.98 16.00
CA PHE A 285 1.26 3.49 14.75
C PHE A 285 1.28 5.03 14.79
N LEU A 286 2.07 5.61 13.88
CA LEU A 286 2.24 7.05 13.72
C LEU A 286 1.88 7.45 12.28
N TYR A 287 0.58 7.55 12.04
CA TYR A 287 0.03 7.92 10.74
C TYR A 287 -0.30 9.42 10.67
N ASP A 288 -0.68 9.89 9.49
CA ASP A 288 -1.02 11.29 9.26
C ASP A 288 -2.09 11.78 10.25
N ALA A 289 -2.03 13.04 10.65
CA ALA A 289 -3.04 13.68 11.51
C ALA A 289 -4.34 14.02 10.75
N ASP A 290 -4.47 13.63 9.48
CA ASP A 290 -5.71 13.78 8.74
C ASP A 290 -6.73 12.68 9.09
N ALA A 291 -7.97 12.84 8.59
CA ALA A 291 -9.07 11.91 8.92
C ALA A 291 -8.76 10.44 8.55
N THR A 292 -7.98 10.22 7.49
CA THR A 292 -7.60 8.86 7.04
C THR A 292 -6.59 8.26 7.99
N GLY A 293 -5.51 8.97 8.32
CA GLY A 293 -4.45 8.46 9.20
C GLY A 293 -4.96 8.22 10.63
N ILE A 294 -5.80 9.13 11.17
CA ILE A 294 -6.45 8.93 12.47
C ILE A 294 -7.33 7.68 12.48
N LYS A 295 -8.14 7.48 11.43
CA LYS A 295 -9.01 6.32 11.31
C LYS A 295 -8.20 5.02 11.20
N GLU A 296 -7.19 4.97 10.34
CA GLU A 296 -6.40 3.77 10.12
C GLU A 296 -5.53 3.42 11.33
N SER A 297 -4.92 4.39 12.02
CA SER A 297 -4.18 4.11 13.26
C SER A 297 -5.06 3.56 14.36
N ASN A 298 -6.29 4.09 14.53
CA ASN A 298 -7.28 3.54 15.44
C ASN A 298 -7.64 2.09 15.09
N LEU A 299 -7.90 1.83 13.80
CA LEU A 299 -8.25 0.50 13.30
C LEU A 299 -7.13 -0.50 13.56
N ARG A 300 -5.85 -0.14 13.29
CA ARG A 300 -4.70 -1.02 13.52
C ARG A 300 -4.53 -1.39 14.98
N VAL A 301 -4.68 -0.42 15.89
CA VAL A 301 -4.61 -0.72 17.32
C VAL A 301 -5.74 -1.67 17.74
N GLU A 302 -6.98 -1.43 17.30
CA GLU A 302 -8.09 -2.33 17.61
C GLU A 302 -7.89 -3.75 17.04
N GLU A 303 -7.34 -3.86 15.83
CA GLU A 303 -7.06 -5.14 15.17
C GLU A 303 -5.99 -5.95 15.91
N TYR A 304 -4.95 -5.30 16.45
CA TYR A 304 -3.75 -5.99 16.92
C TYR A 304 -3.56 -6.00 18.43
N LYS A 305 -4.22 -5.13 19.21
CA LYS A 305 -4.00 -4.97 20.67
C LYS A 305 -4.23 -6.23 21.52
N SER A 306 -4.99 -7.20 21.00
CA SER A 306 -5.22 -8.47 21.71
C SER A 306 -4.05 -9.44 21.61
N LYS A 307 -3.14 -9.24 20.64
CA LYS A 307 -2.02 -10.14 20.36
C LYS A 307 -0.66 -9.48 20.59
N TYR A 308 -0.54 -8.17 20.35
CA TYR A 308 0.71 -7.43 20.33
C TYR A 308 0.64 -6.18 21.20
N ASN A 309 1.78 -5.76 21.77
CA ASN A 309 1.86 -4.49 22.49
C ASN A 309 1.92 -3.32 21.49
N VAL A 310 0.77 -2.96 20.97
CA VAL A 310 0.61 -1.87 20.00
C VAL A 310 0.00 -0.63 20.64
N ARG A 311 0.46 0.53 20.20
CA ARG A 311 -0.06 1.86 20.56
C ARG A 311 -0.26 2.69 19.29
N LYS A 312 -0.92 3.81 19.44
CA LYS A 312 -0.99 4.87 18.43
C LYS A 312 -0.55 6.18 19.04
N LEU A 313 0.08 7.00 18.22
CA LEU A 313 0.40 8.37 18.56
C LEU A 313 -0.24 9.30 17.53
N HIS A 314 -1.07 10.22 17.98
CA HIS A 314 -1.61 11.28 17.15
C HIS A 314 -0.82 12.55 17.42
N LEU A 315 -0.25 13.12 16.37
CA LEU A 315 0.49 14.36 16.45
C LEU A 315 -0.47 15.55 16.67
N PRO A 316 -0.06 16.57 17.44
CA PRO A 316 -0.82 17.79 17.64
C PRO A 316 -0.70 18.72 16.41
N LEU A 317 -1.15 18.24 15.25
CA LEU A 317 -1.09 18.93 13.97
C LEU A 317 -2.50 19.19 13.44
N ALA A 318 -2.64 20.19 12.57
CA ALA A 318 -3.94 20.58 12.02
C ALA A 318 -4.55 19.59 11.01
N GLY A 319 -3.83 18.57 10.57
CA GLY A 319 -4.30 17.57 9.60
C GLY A 319 -4.49 18.13 8.20
N THR A 320 -3.81 19.20 7.85
CA THR A 320 -3.87 19.84 6.52
C THR A 320 -2.85 19.22 5.57
N LYS A 321 -2.86 19.61 4.29
CA LYS A 321 -1.88 19.10 3.31
C LYS A 321 -0.42 19.46 3.61
N VAL A 322 -0.18 20.46 4.43
CA VAL A 322 1.16 21.03 4.74
C VAL A 322 1.51 20.85 6.21
N GLU A 323 0.64 20.24 7.00
CA GLU A 323 0.79 20.05 8.43
C GLU A 323 0.02 18.81 8.87
N LYS A 324 0.57 17.61 8.60
CA LYS A 324 -0.14 16.37 8.88
C LYS A 324 0.72 15.19 9.31
N ASP A 325 1.97 15.11 8.88
CA ASP A 325 2.86 13.98 9.15
C ASP A 325 3.99 14.35 10.12
N ILE A 326 4.75 13.36 10.58
CA ILE A 326 5.85 13.57 11.52
C ILE A 326 6.97 14.40 10.91
N SER A 327 7.16 14.34 9.60
CA SER A 327 8.15 15.18 8.92
C SER A 327 7.72 16.65 8.98
N ASP A 328 6.42 16.93 8.81
CA ASP A 328 5.87 18.28 8.97
C ASP A 328 6.02 18.78 10.41
N TYR A 329 5.82 17.88 11.42
CA TYR A 329 6.01 18.19 12.84
C TYR A 329 7.42 18.71 13.13
N PHE A 330 8.46 18.04 12.61
CA PHE A 330 9.85 18.52 12.76
C PHE A 330 10.12 19.76 11.91
N ALA A 331 9.53 19.87 10.72
CA ALA A 331 9.66 21.07 9.88
C ALA A 331 9.07 22.33 10.52
N LEU A 332 8.13 22.20 11.45
CA LEU A 332 7.59 23.30 12.27
C LEU A 332 8.53 23.74 13.41
N GLY A 333 9.69 23.09 13.55
CA GLY A 333 10.72 23.44 14.54
C GLY A 333 10.63 22.69 15.87
N ASN A 334 9.75 21.68 15.96
CA ASN A 334 9.72 20.81 17.13
C ASN A 334 10.97 19.92 17.16
N SER A 335 11.50 19.71 18.35
CA SER A 335 12.71 18.91 18.55
C SER A 335 12.41 17.42 18.81
N ALA A 336 13.47 16.59 18.77
CA ALA A 336 13.37 15.19 19.21
C ALA A 336 12.95 15.08 20.70
N ILE A 337 13.29 16.07 21.54
CA ILE A 337 12.90 16.11 22.95
C ILE A 337 11.40 16.36 23.08
N ASP A 338 10.84 17.31 22.30
CA ASP A 338 9.40 17.59 22.28
C ASP A 338 8.63 16.33 21.84
N PHE A 339 9.11 15.67 20.79
CA PHE A 339 8.50 14.42 20.31
C PHE A 339 8.59 13.29 21.34
N TYR A 340 9.71 13.15 22.04
CA TYR A 340 9.84 12.18 23.13
C TYR A 340 8.86 12.44 24.26
N GLY A 341 8.52 13.70 24.53
CA GLY A 341 7.46 14.08 25.48
C GLY A 341 6.12 13.43 25.12
N LEU A 342 5.73 13.46 23.84
CA LEU A 342 4.48 12.84 23.36
C LEU A 342 4.49 11.29 23.48
N ILE A 343 5.67 10.68 23.31
CA ILE A 343 5.82 9.22 23.41
C ILE A 343 5.63 8.76 24.86
N LYS A 344 6.18 9.47 25.84
CA LYS A 344 6.09 9.10 27.27
C LYS A 344 4.65 8.92 27.77
N ASP A 345 3.70 9.61 27.17
CA ASP A 345 2.30 9.57 27.57
C ASP A 345 1.56 8.33 27.09
N ILE A 346 2.19 7.52 26.20
CA ILE A 346 1.55 6.37 25.55
C ILE A 346 2.27 5.02 25.76
N VAL A 347 3.51 5.02 26.28
CA VAL A 347 4.33 3.80 26.50
C VAL A 347 4.48 3.38 27.95
#